data_d3238edc5c974b02697aa444237c6d96
#
_entry.id   d3238edc5c974b02697aa444237c6d96
#
_cell.length_a   1.000
_cell.length_b   1.000
_cell.length_c   1.000
_cell.angle_alpha   90.00
_cell.angle_beta   90.00
_cell.angle_gamma   90.00
#
_symmetry.space_group_name_H-M   'P 1'
#
loop_
_entity.id
_entity.type
_entity.pdbx_description
1 polymer ?
#
loop_
_entity_poly.entity_id
_entity_poly.type
_entity_poly.pdbx_seq_one_letter_code
_entity_poly.pdbx_strand_id
1 'polypeptide(L)'
;MKLAPAQLGKHLQGALAPVYVVCGDEALLCQEATDAIRSASRAQGFTEREVFHAEANFDWGMLYEAGASLSLFAEKRVIELRIPNGKPGDKGAAAILEYLGRPPEDTLLLITLPKLDGSAQKTKWAKALIDGPHCQYVQIWPVDANGLPQWIRQRLAQAGMNASAEAIDLIAARVEGNLLA
;
A
#
# COMPACT_ATOMS: atom_id res chain seq x y z
N MET A 1 9.57 8.32 -0.74
CA MET A 1 10.34 7.92 -1.97
C MET A 1 9.52 6.93 -2.78
N LYS A 2 9.47 7.07 -4.10
CA LYS A 2 8.74 6.12 -4.97
C LYS A 2 9.48 4.78 -5.04
N LEU A 3 8.74 3.70 -4.80
CA LEU A 3 9.23 2.34 -4.85
C LEU A 3 8.46 1.57 -5.92
N ALA A 4 9.17 0.97 -6.88
CA ALA A 4 8.51 0.13 -7.89
C ALA A 4 7.95 -1.14 -7.24
N PRO A 5 6.74 -1.62 -7.63
CA PRO A 5 6.14 -2.81 -7.05
C PRO A 5 7.07 -4.03 -7.07
N ALA A 6 7.81 -4.23 -8.15
CA ALA A 6 8.79 -5.33 -8.27
C ALA A 6 9.95 -5.25 -7.26
N GLN A 7 10.24 -4.07 -6.71
CA GLN A 7 11.30 -3.86 -5.73
C GLN A 7 10.80 -3.98 -4.29
N LEU A 8 9.49 -4.01 -4.08
CA LEU A 8 8.89 -4.04 -2.74
C LEU A 8 9.40 -5.22 -1.91
N GLY A 9 9.38 -6.43 -2.47
CA GLY A 9 9.82 -7.63 -1.76
C GLY A 9 11.27 -7.55 -1.29
N LYS A 10 12.18 -7.01 -2.12
CA LYS A 10 13.59 -6.79 -1.74
C LYS A 10 13.72 -5.70 -0.67
N HIS A 11 12.98 -4.60 -0.82
CA HIS A 11 12.98 -3.51 0.15
C HIS A 11 12.54 -3.98 1.54
N LEU A 12 11.51 -4.82 1.62
CA LEU A 12 10.95 -5.34 2.88
C LEU A 12 11.87 -6.32 3.63
N GLN A 13 12.95 -6.78 3.02
CA GLN A 13 13.98 -7.58 3.69
C GLN A 13 14.92 -6.73 4.56
N GLY A 14 14.94 -5.42 4.34
CA GLY A 14 15.72 -4.46 5.14
C GLY A 14 14.92 -3.84 6.28
N ALA A 15 15.43 -2.72 6.80
CA ALA A 15 14.72 -1.91 7.77
C ALA A 15 13.43 -1.34 7.17
N LEU A 16 12.32 -1.46 7.90
CA LEU A 16 11.04 -0.94 7.44
C LEU A 16 10.99 0.59 7.57
N ALA A 17 10.35 1.22 6.59
CA ALA A 17 10.04 2.64 6.69
C ALA A 17 8.87 2.87 7.66
N PRO A 18 8.80 4.03 8.31
CA PRO A 18 7.68 4.37 9.19
C PRO A 18 6.33 4.41 8.48
N VAL A 19 6.32 4.74 7.19
CA VAL A 19 5.09 4.91 6.42
C VAL A 19 5.21 4.23 5.06
N TYR A 20 4.23 3.39 4.75
CA TYR A 20 4.02 2.80 3.42
C TYR A 20 2.71 3.31 2.83
N VAL A 21 2.73 3.60 1.54
CA VAL A 21 1.54 4.01 0.79
C VAL A 21 1.38 3.08 -0.39
N VAL A 22 0.26 2.38 -0.47
CA VAL A 22 -0.12 1.57 -1.63
C VAL A 22 -1.25 2.29 -2.35
N CYS A 23 -0.98 2.73 -3.57
CA CYS A 23 -1.88 3.56 -4.36
C CYS A 23 -2.16 2.91 -5.71
N GLY A 24 -3.42 2.59 -6.00
CA GLY A 24 -3.84 2.00 -7.27
C GLY A 24 -5.23 1.41 -7.24
N ASP A 25 -5.71 1.00 -8.42
CA ASP A 25 -7.06 0.50 -8.63
C ASP A 25 -7.09 -1.01 -8.95
N GLU A 26 -5.94 -1.65 -9.10
CA GLU A 26 -5.85 -3.10 -9.31
C GLU A 26 -5.92 -3.83 -7.96
N ALA A 27 -7.08 -4.39 -7.67
CA ALA A 27 -7.41 -4.93 -6.34
C ALA A 27 -6.44 -6.03 -5.89
N LEU A 28 -6.16 -7.01 -6.76
CA LEU A 28 -5.26 -8.13 -6.43
C LEU A 28 -3.85 -7.64 -6.10
N LEU A 29 -3.28 -6.79 -6.95
CA LEU A 29 -1.91 -6.31 -6.76
C LEU A 29 -1.79 -5.36 -5.56
N CYS A 30 -2.81 -4.55 -5.29
CA CYS A 30 -2.87 -3.73 -4.07
C CYS A 30 -2.94 -4.61 -2.82
N GLN A 31 -3.75 -5.66 -2.85
CA GLN A 31 -3.85 -6.60 -1.75
C GLN A 31 -2.52 -7.31 -1.50
N GLU A 32 -1.87 -7.85 -2.54
CA GLU A 32 -0.58 -8.52 -2.42
C GLU A 32 0.52 -7.60 -1.88
N ALA A 33 0.57 -6.35 -2.34
CA ALA A 33 1.51 -5.37 -1.82
C ALA A 33 1.28 -5.09 -0.32
N THR A 34 0.01 -4.92 0.08
CA THR A 34 -0.33 -4.71 1.49
C THR A 34 -0.06 -5.94 2.36
N ASP A 35 -0.33 -7.15 1.85
CA ASP A 35 -0.04 -8.40 2.55
C ASP A 35 1.46 -8.63 2.73
N ALA A 36 2.27 -8.30 1.73
CA ALA A 36 3.72 -8.35 1.84
C ALA A 36 4.25 -7.40 2.92
N ILE A 37 3.73 -6.15 2.97
CA ILE A 37 4.10 -5.18 4.01
C ILE A 37 3.68 -5.67 5.39
N ARG A 38 2.46 -6.18 5.56
CA ARG A 38 1.99 -6.76 6.84
C ARG A 38 2.84 -7.93 7.31
N SER A 39 3.18 -8.83 6.38
CA SER A 39 4.01 -10.00 6.69
C SER A 39 5.40 -9.58 7.15
N ALA A 40 6.05 -8.65 6.45
CA ALA A 40 7.35 -8.12 6.82
C ALA A 40 7.30 -7.37 8.16
N SER A 41 6.25 -6.58 8.41
CA SER A 41 6.05 -5.88 9.68
C SER A 41 5.93 -6.86 10.84
N ARG A 42 5.13 -7.91 10.67
CA ARG A 42 4.98 -8.96 11.70
C ARG A 42 6.31 -9.65 12.00
N ALA A 43 7.09 -9.97 10.98
CA ALA A 43 8.41 -10.58 11.12
C ALA A 43 9.40 -9.67 11.87
N GLN A 44 9.20 -8.34 11.86
CA GLN A 44 10.02 -7.35 12.57
C GLN A 44 9.40 -6.89 13.91
N GLY A 45 8.42 -7.64 14.42
CA GLY A 45 7.89 -7.46 15.78
C GLY A 45 6.71 -6.49 15.89
N PHE A 46 6.11 -6.05 14.76
CA PHE A 46 4.85 -5.30 14.79
C PHE A 46 3.68 -6.30 14.94
N THR A 47 3.29 -6.61 16.17
CA THR A 47 2.33 -7.67 16.51
C THR A 47 0.89 -7.17 16.56
N GLU A 48 0.69 -5.91 16.95
CA GLU A 48 -0.62 -5.28 16.98
C GLU A 48 -0.99 -4.70 15.62
N ARG A 49 -2.28 -4.71 15.33
CA ARG A 49 -2.82 -4.15 14.10
C ARG A 49 -4.16 -3.46 14.37
N GLU A 50 -4.25 -2.22 13.94
CA GLU A 50 -5.46 -1.43 13.96
C GLU A 50 -5.84 -0.98 12.55
N VAL A 51 -7.13 -0.97 12.20
CA VAL A 51 -7.59 -0.61 10.85
C VAL A 51 -8.60 0.51 10.91
N PHE A 52 -8.28 1.61 10.25
CA PHE A 52 -9.13 2.78 10.09
C PHE A 52 -9.68 2.85 8.66
N HIS A 53 -10.98 3.03 8.55
CA HIS A 53 -11.67 3.28 7.29
C HIS A 53 -12.08 4.75 7.23
N ALA A 54 -11.31 5.55 6.51
CA ALA A 54 -11.55 6.98 6.35
C ALA A 54 -12.64 7.23 5.29
N GLU A 55 -13.88 6.94 5.69
CA GLU A 55 -15.10 7.24 4.94
C GLU A 55 -15.71 8.57 5.41
N ALA A 56 -16.94 8.86 4.94
CA ALA A 56 -17.67 10.04 5.38
C ALA A 56 -17.80 10.06 6.90
N ASN A 57 -17.47 11.19 7.53
CA ASN A 57 -17.49 11.39 8.99
C ASN A 57 -16.43 10.61 9.79
N PHE A 58 -15.37 10.12 9.17
CA PHE A 58 -14.25 9.55 9.90
C PHE A 58 -13.64 10.57 10.87
N ASP A 59 -13.45 10.16 12.12
CA ASP A 59 -12.79 10.99 13.12
C ASP A 59 -11.27 10.96 12.94
N TRP A 60 -10.73 11.99 12.29
CA TRP A 60 -9.29 12.13 12.08
C TRP A 60 -8.51 12.35 13.38
N GLY A 61 -9.18 12.65 14.51
CA GLY A 61 -8.57 12.67 15.82
C GLY A 61 -7.94 11.33 16.21
N MET A 62 -8.53 10.22 15.75
CA MET A 62 -7.98 8.88 15.97
C MET A 62 -6.56 8.70 15.41
N LEU A 63 -6.26 9.31 14.27
CA LEU A 63 -4.90 9.26 13.71
C LEU A 63 -3.91 10.07 14.56
N TYR A 64 -4.35 11.20 15.13
CA TYR A 64 -3.53 11.99 16.07
C TYR A 64 -3.26 11.21 17.35
N GLU A 65 -4.30 10.63 17.95
CA GLU A 65 -4.18 9.84 19.17
C GLU A 65 -3.26 8.63 18.96
N ALA A 66 -3.42 7.95 17.83
CA ALA A 66 -2.55 6.85 17.43
C ALA A 66 -1.07 7.29 17.25
N GLY A 67 -0.84 8.50 16.73
CA GLY A 67 0.50 9.09 16.62
C GLY A 67 1.09 9.57 17.95
N ALA A 68 0.24 9.98 18.89
CA ALA A 68 0.65 10.50 20.19
C ALA A 68 0.74 9.43 21.29
N SER A 69 0.08 8.29 21.10
CA SER A 69 0.02 7.20 22.09
C SER A 69 1.34 6.47 22.14
N LEU A 70 2.14 6.75 23.18
CA LEU A 70 3.26 5.89 23.52
C LEU A 70 2.69 4.57 24.04
N SER A 71 3.06 3.45 23.41
CA SER A 71 2.72 2.14 23.95
C SER A 71 3.38 2.00 25.34
N LEU A 72 2.55 1.86 26.38
CA LEU A 72 3.04 1.64 27.75
C LEU A 72 3.80 0.30 27.89
N PHE A 73 3.65 -0.60 26.91
CA PHE A 73 4.26 -1.93 26.89
C PHE A 73 5.33 -2.10 25.81
N ALA A 74 5.75 -1.02 25.15
CA ALA A 74 6.74 -1.03 24.06
C ALA A 74 6.37 -2.00 22.90
N GLU A 75 5.08 -2.26 22.67
CA GLU A 75 4.61 -3.11 21.61
C GLU A 75 4.54 -2.34 20.29
N LYS A 76 5.17 -2.90 19.26
CA LYS A 76 5.13 -2.33 17.92
C LYS A 76 3.81 -2.66 17.24
N ARG A 77 3.20 -1.67 16.59
CA ARG A 77 1.90 -1.82 15.91
C ARG A 77 1.89 -1.34 14.48
N VAL A 78 0.98 -1.91 13.69
CA VAL A 78 0.63 -1.43 12.35
C VAL A 78 -0.71 -0.73 12.42
N ILE A 79 -0.76 0.50 11.94
CA ILE A 79 -2.00 1.24 11.69
C ILE A 79 -2.26 1.20 10.19
N GLU A 80 -3.39 0.61 9.80
CA GLU A 80 -3.85 0.64 8.40
C GLU A 80 -4.89 1.74 8.23
N LEU A 81 -4.56 2.75 7.45
CA LEU A 81 -5.46 3.81 7.08
C LEU A 81 -5.95 3.60 5.64
N ARG A 82 -7.21 3.24 5.48
CA ARG A 82 -7.86 3.05 4.18
C ARG A 82 -8.64 4.28 3.80
N ILE A 83 -8.34 4.86 2.63
CA ILE A 83 -9.03 6.05 2.10
C ILE A 83 -9.68 5.67 0.76
N PRO A 84 -10.83 4.99 0.77
CA PRO A 84 -11.40 4.34 -0.42
C PRO A 84 -11.80 5.33 -1.51
N ASN A 85 -12.09 6.57 -1.19
CA ASN A 85 -12.42 7.62 -2.15
C ASN A 85 -11.20 8.47 -2.59
N GLY A 86 -10.00 8.21 -2.04
CA GLY A 86 -8.79 8.99 -2.32
C GLY A 86 -8.85 10.46 -1.90
N LYS A 87 -9.83 10.86 -1.09
CA LYS A 87 -10.10 12.26 -0.71
C LYS A 87 -10.23 12.39 0.81
N PRO A 88 -9.14 12.66 1.52
CA PRO A 88 -9.19 12.78 2.99
C PRO A 88 -9.93 14.05 3.46
N GLY A 89 -10.21 15.00 2.59
CA GLY A 89 -10.73 16.31 2.96
C GLY A 89 -9.68 17.17 3.71
N ASP A 90 -10.08 18.36 4.14
CA ASP A 90 -9.14 19.30 4.77
C ASP A 90 -8.63 18.77 6.13
N LYS A 91 -9.53 18.22 6.94
CA LYS A 91 -9.18 17.64 8.25
C LYS A 91 -8.23 16.45 8.09
N GLY A 92 -8.52 15.56 7.13
CA GLY A 92 -7.68 14.41 6.86
C GLY A 92 -6.33 14.78 6.26
N ALA A 93 -6.31 15.76 5.36
CA ALA A 93 -5.07 16.29 4.81
C ALA A 93 -4.17 16.87 5.91
N ALA A 94 -4.74 17.61 6.86
CA ALA A 94 -4.02 18.17 8.01
C ALA A 94 -3.49 17.05 8.92
N ALA A 95 -4.33 16.06 9.27
CA ALA A 95 -3.95 14.94 10.12
C ALA A 95 -2.82 14.10 9.52
N ILE A 96 -2.90 13.79 8.21
CA ILE A 96 -1.83 13.08 7.50
C ILE A 96 -0.52 13.87 7.53
N LEU A 97 -0.57 15.17 7.23
CA LEU A 97 0.63 16.02 7.23
C LEU A 97 1.28 16.10 8.61
N GLU A 98 0.49 16.21 9.65
CA GLU A 98 0.99 16.26 11.03
C GLU A 98 1.63 14.93 11.43
N TYR A 99 0.97 13.80 11.15
CA TYR A 99 1.53 12.47 11.40
C TYR A 99 2.88 12.28 10.69
N LEU A 100 2.96 12.69 9.41
CA LEU A 100 4.19 12.59 8.62
C LEU A 100 5.32 13.50 9.11
N GLY A 101 5.00 14.57 9.83
CA GLY A 101 5.98 15.47 10.44
C GLY A 101 6.80 14.79 11.54
N ARG A 102 6.20 13.85 12.27
CA ARG A 102 6.85 13.11 13.35
C ARG A 102 6.21 11.72 13.52
N PRO A 103 6.47 10.78 12.60
CA PRO A 103 5.94 9.43 12.75
C PRO A 103 6.53 8.75 14.00
N PRO A 104 5.70 8.05 14.82
CA PRO A 104 6.19 7.32 15.99
C PRO A 104 7.14 6.17 15.59
N GLU A 105 8.13 5.89 16.45
CA GLU A 105 9.15 4.87 16.16
C GLU A 105 8.61 3.43 16.27
N ASP A 106 7.60 3.21 17.11
CA ASP A 106 6.97 1.91 17.38
C ASP A 106 5.72 1.64 16.52
N THR A 107 5.42 2.53 15.58
CA THR A 107 4.22 2.45 14.75
C THR A 107 4.58 2.52 13.27
N LEU A 108 4.10 1.53 12.51
CA LEU A 108 4.13 1.55 11.06
C LEU A 108 2.76 1.96 10.53
N LEU A 109 2.70 3.04 9.76
CA LEU A 109 1.48 3.48 9.09
C LEU A 109 1.43 2.92 7.66
N LEU A 110 0.40 2.11 7.37
CA LEU A 110 0.10 1.60 6.04
C LEU A 110 -1.13 2.30 5.47
N ILE A 111 -0.94 3.16 4.49
CA ILE A 111 -2.03 3.89 3.83
C ILE A 111 -2.39 3.18 2.52
N THR A 112 -3.68 2.92 2.32
CA THR A 112 -4.20 2.42 1.04
C THR A 112 -5.20 3.41 0.45
N LEU A 113 -5.05 3.71 -0.83
CA LEU A 113 -5.91 4.64 -1.56
C LEU A 113 -5.96 4.29 -3.05
N PRO A 114 -7.03 4.65 -3.76
CA PRO A 114 -7.13 4.47 -5.20
C PRO A 114 -6.11 5.35 -5.91
N LYS A 115 -5.95 5.12 -7.20
CA LYS A 115 -5.09 5.96 -8.05
C LYS A 115 -5.49 7.43 -7.92
N LEU A 116 -4.54 8.26 -7.52
CA LEU A 116 -4.74 9.70 -7.46
C LEU A 116 -4.66 10.32 -8.85
N ASP A 117 -5.63 11.16 -9.18
CA ASP A 117 -5.58 11.97 -10.39
C ASP A 117 -4.48 13.06 -10.32
N GLY A 118 -4.22 13.71 -11.46
CA GLY A 118 -3.15 14.72 -11.54
C GLY A 118 -3.41 15.96 -10.68
N SER A 119 -4.66 16.25 -10.33
CA SER A 119 -5.02 17.37 -9.44
C SER A 119 -4.77 17.00 -7.98
N ALA A 120 -5.17 15.81 -7.57
CA ALA A 120 -4.95 15.29 -6.23
C ALA A 120 -3.45 15.15 -5.92
N GLN A 121 -2.64 14.68 -6.88
CA GLN A 121 -1.18 14.55 -6.72
C GLN A 121 -0.47 15.88 -6.47
N LYS A 122 -1.06 17.02 -6.88
CA LYS A 122 -0.50 18.37 -6.66
C LYS A 122 -0.77 18.92 -5.27
N THR A 123 -1.67 18.32 -4.51
CA THR A 123 -2.00 18.75 -3.15
C THR A 123 -0.81 18.51 -2.18
N LYS A 124 -0.77 19.28 -1.09
CA LYS A 124 0.34 19.21 -0.11
C LYS A 124 0.43 17.82 0.53
N TRP A 125 -0.70 17.25 0.95
CA TRP A 125 -0.74 15.94 1.60
C TRP A 125 -0.30 14.81 0.66
N ALA A 126 -0.75 14.83 -0.61
CA ALA A 126 -0.36 13.81 -1.58
C ALA A 126 1.13 13.90 -1.91
N LYS A 127 1.67 15.11 -2.08
CA LYS A 127 3.13 15.30 -2.27
C LYS A 127 3.92 14.80 -1.08
N ALA A 128 3.45 15.04 0.15
CA ALA A 128 4.11 14.54 1.35
C ALA A 128 4.12 13.00 1.41
N LEU A 129 3.06 12.33 0.94
CA LEU A 129 3.04 10.87 0.81
C LEU A 129 3.95 10.36 -0.32
N ILE A 130 3.96 11.03 -1.46
CA ILE A 130 4.71 10.60 -2.65
C ILE A 130 6.22 10.80 -2.50
N ASP A 131 6.63 11.95 -1.97
CA ASP A 131 8.02 12.41 -1.97
C ASP A 131 8.60 12.59 -0.54
N GLY A 132 7.78 12.40 0.50
CA GLY A 132 8.19 12.60 1.89
C GLY A 132 9.30 11.63 2.33
N PRO A 133 10.20 12.08 3.23
CA PRO A 133 11.39 11.31 3.64
C PRO A 133 11.04 10.03 4.40
N HIS A 134 9.91 10.00 5.08
CA HIS A 134 9.46 8.86 5.88
C HIS A 134 8.57 7.88 5.12
N CYS A 135 8.23 8.19 3.85
CA CYS A 135 7.27 7.45 3.05
C CYS A 135 7.93 6.57 2.00
N GLN A 136 7.46 5.33 1.90
CA GLN A 136 7.66 4.48 0.74
C GLN A 136 6.34 4.42 -0.05
N TYR A 137 6.32 5.04 -1.22
CA TYR A 137 5.13 5.14 -2.06
C TYR A 137 5.18 4.10 -3.17
N VAL A 138 4.27 3.15 -3.13
CA VAL A 138 4.12 2.06 -4.10
C VAL A 138 2.93 2.36 -4.99
N GLN A 139 3.21 2.76 -6.24
CA GLN A 139 2.17 2.95 -7.25
C GLN A 139 1.87 1.63 -7.93
N ILE A 140 0.64 1.16 -7.80
CA ILE A 140 0.13 -0.02 -8.48
C ILE A 140 -0.57 0.43 -9.77
N TRP A 141 -0.20 -0.22 -10.88
CA TRP A 141 -0.82 -0.02 -12.17
C TRP A 141 -1.55 -1.29 -12.59
N PRO A 142 -2.69 -1.19 -13.28
CA PRO A 142 -3.30 -2.35 -13.92
C PRO A 142 -2.32 -3.03 -14.88
N VAL A 143 -2.41 -4.33 -14.98
CA VAL A 143 -1.70 -5.09 -16.01
C VAL A 143 -2.46 -4.93 -17.32
N ASP A 144 -1.84 -4.31 -18.31
CA ASP A 144 -2.45 -4.16 -19.62
C ASP A 144 -2.48 -5.47 -20.40
N ALA A 145 -3.22 -5.52 -21.51
CA ALA A 145 -3.36 -6.71 -22.34
C ALA A 145 -2.02 -7.24 -22.87
N ASN A 146 -1.07 -6.35 -23.13
CA ASN A 146 0.25 -6.74 -23.65
C ASN A 146 1.15 -7.32 -22.54
N GLY A 147 1.01 -6.84 -21.31
CA GLY A 147 1.75 -7.33 -20.15
C GLY A 147 1.17 -8.60 -19.53
N LEU A 148 -0.12 -8.89 -19.81
CA LEU A 148 -0.85 -9.99 -19.17
C LEU A 148 -0.23 -11.38 -19.39
N PRO A 149 0.20 -11.78 -20.60
CA PRO A 149 0.85 -13.07 -20.81
C PRO A 149 2.14 -13.23 -20.01
N GLN A 150 2.94 -12.18 -19.90
CA GLN A 150 4.16 -12.21 -19.10
C GLN A 150 3.85 -12.29 -17.60
N TRP A 151 2.85 -11.57 -17.14
CA TRP A 151 2.39 -11.63 -15.75
C TRP A 151 1.90 -13.03 -15.39
N ILE A 152 1.08 -13.68 -16.25
CA ILE A 152 0.61 -15.06 -16.06
C ILE A 152 1.79 -16.02 -15.99
N ARG A 153 2.76 -15.92 -16.91
CA ARG A 153 3.96 -16.77 -16.89
C ARG A 153 4.73 -16.65 -15.58
N GLN A 154 4.93 -15.43 -15.09
CA GLN A 154 5.61 -15.20 -13.82
C GLN A 154 4.82 -15.80 -12.64
N ARG A 155 3.50 -15.66 -12.65
CA ARG A 155 2.63 -16.22 -11.61
C ARG A 155 2.68 -17.74 -11.57
N LEU A 156 2.59 -18.39 -12.71
CA LEU A 156 2.73 -19.85 -12.83
C LEU A 156 4.11 -20.33 -12.35
N ALA A 157 5.18 -19.64 -12.76
CA ALA A 157 6.53 -19.98 -12.33
C ALA A 157 6.71 -19.86 -10.81
N GLN A 158 6.13 -18.84 -10.17
CA GLN A 158 6.12 -18.69 -8.70
C GLN A 158 5.38 -19.84 -8.00
N ALA A 159 4.35 -20.40 -8.65
CA ALA A 159 3.62 -21.57 -8.16
C ALA A 159 4.30 -22.92 -8.53
N GLY A 160 5.50 -22.90 -9.11
CA GLY A 160 6.20 -24.11 -9.56
C GLY A 160 5.62 -24.75 -10.80
N MET A 161 4.77 -24.04 -11.53
CA MET A 161 4.09 -24.53 -12.74
C MET A 161 4.73 -23.94 -14.02
N ASN A 162 4.70 -24.73 -15.10
CA ASN A 162 5.08 -24.27 -16.42
C ASN A 162 3.90 -24.48 -17.38
N ALA A 163 3.74 -23.55 -18.32
CA ALA A 163 2.72 -23.64 -19.37
C ALA A 163 3.34 -23.27 -20.72
N SER A 164 2.77 -23.83 -21.80
CA SER A 164 3.16 -23.45 -23.16
C SER A 164 2.70 -22.01 -23.48
N ALA A 165 3.26 -21.42 -24.51
CA ALA A 165 2.85 -20.09 -24.96
C ALA A 165 1.36 -20.04 -25.32
N GLU A 166 0.88 -21.06 -26.04
CA GLU A 166 -0.53 -21.18 -26.44
C GLU A 166 -1.46 -21.28 -25.24
N ALA A 167 -1.06 -22.01 -24.18
CA ALA A 167 -1.84 -22.11 -22.96
C ALA A 167 -1.90 -20.76 -22.21
N ILE A 168 -0.78 -20.04 -22.16
CA ILE A 168 -0.72 -18.70 -21.55
C ILE A 168 -1.61 -17.72 -22.33
N ASP A 169 -1.53 -17.72 -23.66
CA ASP A 169 -2.34 -16.86 -24.52
C ASP A 169 -3.84 -17.17 -24.36
N LEU A 170 -4.21 -18.47 -24.25
CA LEU A 170 -5.58 -18.87 -24.00
C LEU A 170 -6.08 -18.38 -22.63
N ILE A 171 -5.27 -18.52 -21.58
CA ILE A 171 -5.61 -18.00 -20.25
C ILE A 171 -5.79 -16.48 -20.32
N ALA A 172 -4.85 -15.75 -20.92
CA ALA A 172 -4.92 -14.30 -21.06
C ALA A 172 -6.20 -13.84 -21.78
N ALA A 173 -6.60 -14.54 -22.85
CA ALA A 173 -7.83 -14.26 -23.58
C ALA A 173 -9.10 -14.55 -22.73
N ARG A 174 -9.05 -15.52 -21.82
CA ARG A 174 -10.21 -15.90 -21.00
C ARG A 174 -10.41 -15.01 -19.77
N VAL A 175 -9.33 -14.53 -19.16
CA VAL A 175 -9.43 -13.67 -17.98
C VAL A 175 -9.69 -12.20 -18.33
N GLU A 176 -9.51 -11.78 -19.59
CA GLU A 176 -9.83 -10.44 -20.10
C GLU A 176 -9.33 -9.29 -19.21
N GLY A 177 -8.16 -9.49 -18.57
CA GLY A 177 -7.58 -8.51 -17.63
C GLY A 177 -8.12 -8.58 -16.20
N ASN A 178 -9.05 -9.47 -15.89
CA ASN A 178 -9.45 -9.74 -14.51
C ASN A 178 -8.40 -10.65 -13.83
N LEU A 179 -7.53 -10.05 -13.03
CA LEU A 179 -6.44 -10.78 -12.35
C LEU A 179 -6.93 -11.71 -11.23
N LEU A 180 -8.21 -11.65 -10.85
CA LEU A 180 -8.85 -12.51 -9.85
C LEU A 180 -9.56 -13.72 -10.45
N ALA A 181 -9.61 -13.84 -11.79
CA ALA A 181 -10.29 -14.92 -12.51
C ALA A 181 -9.53 -16.25 -12.46
#